data_c89ecf6054766603b73a58618cdbacbd
#
_entry.id   c89ecf6054766603b73a58618cdbacbd
#
_cell.length_a   1.000
_cell.length_b   1.000
_cell.length_c   1.000
_cell.angle_alpha   90.00
_cell.angle_beta   90.00
_cell.angle_gamma   90.00
#
_symmetry.space_group_name_H-M   'P 1'
#
loop_
_entity.id
_entity.type
_entity.pdbx_description
1 polymer ?
#
loop_
_entity_poly.entity_id
_entity_poly.type
_entity_poly.pdbx_seq_one_letter_code
_entity_poly.pdbx_strand_id
1 'polypeptide(L)'
;MRIHHKYNNAPDDVTSTVFYDRTQAVRFMIYLFEFMLFWTGISVAYHHYKDNRMEDCKKMLRGMFIFYGIIAVVMYFNFWFGFAYLLLPHLSSIIFLAAINYTWHAWTDPTDPKNIYKNSITIINGQYNVYNEDYHVEHHKRPQTHWQEYPVNYEKYKDEYAANRAII
;
A
#
# COMPACT_ATOMS: atom_id res chain seq x y z
N MET A 1 -0.94 -1.54 -6.21
CA MET A 1 -1.39 -2.93 -6.11
C MET A 1 -0.47 -3.93 -6.83
N ARG A 2 -0.26 -3.92 -8.16
CA ARG A 2 0.53 -4.98 -8.84
C ARG A 2 1.96 -5.19 -8.30
N ILE A 3 2.65 -4.16 -7.88
CA ILE A 3 4.02 -4.25 -7.33
C ILE A 3 3.94 -4.68 -5.87
N HIS A 4 3.19 -3.96 -5.05
CA HIS A 4 3.04 -4.22 -3.64
C HIS A 4 2.55 -5.65 -3.34
N HIS A 5 1.45 -6.11 -3.95
CA HIS A 5 0.96 -7.49 -3.79
C HIS A 5 1.91 -8.56 -4.34
N LYS A 6 2.77 -8.21 -5.30
CA LYS A 6 3.80 -9.14 -5.82
C LYS A 6 4.93 -9.34 -4.83
N TYR A 7 5.38 -8.26 -4.21
CA TYR A 7 6.56 -8.26 -3.35
C TYR A 7 6.23 -8.25 -1.85
N ASN A 8 4.96 -7.96 -1.48
CA ASN A 8 4.44 -8.10 -0.13
C ASN A 8 5.36 -7.52 0.94
N ASN A 9 5.63 -6.23 0.84
CA ASN A 9 6.51 -5.49 1.75
C ASN A 9 7.97 -6.00 1.82
N ALA A 10 8.40 -6.90 0.93
CA ALA A 10 9.82 -7.27 0.82
C ALA A 10 10.67 -6.07 0.35
N PRO A 11 12.02 -6.14 0.44
CA PRO A 11 12.88 -5.02 0.03
C PRO A 11 12.69 -4.52 -1.40
N ASP A 12 12.20 -5.37 -2.31
CA ASP A 12 11.91 -5.02 -3.71
C ASP A 12 10.56 -4.32 -3.91
N ASP A 13 9.75 -4.22 -2.86
CA ASP A 13 8.49 -3.50 -2.90
C ASP A 13 8.74 -1.99 -2.86
N VAL A 14 8.17 -1.24 -3.79
CA VAL A 14 8.30 0.23 -3.83
C VAL A 14 7.72 0.93 -2.59
N THR A 15 6.83 0.26 -1.87
CA THR A 15 6.20 0.76 -0.66
C THR A 15 6.69 0.06 0.61
N SER A 16 7.83 -0.64 0.50
CA SER A 16 8.38 -1.43 1.62
C SER A 16 8.63 -0.56 2.84
N THR A 17 8.17 -1.09 3.98
CA THR A 17 8.40 -0.46 5.28
C THR A 17 9.64 -0.99 6.00
N VAL A 18 10.30 -2.01 5.45
CA VAL A 18 11.45 -2.73 6.06
C VAL A 18 12.62 -1.81 6.41
N PHE A 19 12.81 -0.72 5.64
CA PHE A 19 13.93 0.20 5.80
C PHE A 19 13.70 1.29 6.87
N TYR A 20 12.54 1.29 7.52
CA TYR A 20 12.17 2.33 8.49
C TYR A 20 12.20 1.79 9.91
N ASP A 21 12.94 2.48 10.78
CA ASP A 21 12.95 2.19 12.21
C ASP A 21 11.59 2.51 12.84
N ARG A 22 10.93 1.46 13.35
CA ARG A 22 9.60 1.52 13.93
C ARG A 22 9.54 2.24 15.28
N THR A 23 10.67 2.39 15.93
CA THR A 23 10.75 3.04 17.26
C THR A 23 10.79 4.56 17.16
N GLN A 24 10.93 5.11 15.95
CA GLN A 24 11.10 6.54 15.72
C GLN A 24 9.94 7.13 14.94
N ALA A 25 9.14 8.01 15.57
CA ALA A 25 8.03 8.72 14.90
C ALA A 25 8.50 9.53 13.68
N VAL A 26 9.72 10.07 13.69
CA VAL A 26 10.28 10.80 12.55
C VAL A 26 10.42 9.91 11.32
N ARG A 27 10.75 8.64 11.48
CA ARG A 27 10.83 7.68 10.36
C ARG A 27 9.48 7.40 9.73
N PHE A 28 8.43 7.31 10.56
CA PHE A 28 7.06 7.25 10.06
C PHE A 28 6.68 8.49 9.24
N MET A 29 7.03 9.70 9.72
CA MET A 29 6.75 10.93 8.98
C MET A 29 7.51 10.98 7.64
N ILE A 30 8.76 10.52 7.61
CA ILE A 30 9.54 10.42 6.36
C ILE A 30 8.85 9.45 5.40
N TYR A 31 8.41 8.28 5.88
CA TYR A 31 7.68 7.31 5.09
C TYR A 31 6.42 7.91 4.44
N LEU A 32 5.59 8.61 5.23
CA LEU A 32 4.39 9.27 4.71
C LEU A 32 4.72 10.27 3.59
N PHE A 33 5.79 11.05 3.79
CA PHE A 33 6.22 12.06 2.84
C PHE A 33 6.74 11.43 1.54
N GLU A 34 7.58 10.40 1.63
CA GLU A 34 8.08 9.67 0.46
C GLU A 34 6.97 8.94 -0.29
N PHE A 35 6.01 8.33 0.43
CA PHE A 35 4.85 7.71 -0.16
C PHE A 35 4.02 8.73 -0.96
N MET A 36 3.76 9.89 -0.37
CA MET A 36 2.99 10.96 -1.01
C MET A 36 3.68 11.48 -2.28
N LEU A 37 5.00 11.72 -2.24
CA LEU A 37 5.71 12.33 -3.35
C LEU A 37 6.08 11.35 -4.47
N PHE A 38 6.45 10.14 -4.12
CA PHE A 38 7.11 9.25 -5.08
C PHE A 38 6.34 7.96 -5.36
N TRP A 39 5.71 7.36 -4.34
CA TRP A 39 5.24 5.98 -4.46
C TRP A 39 3.85 5.85 -5.07
N THR A 40 3.11 6.93 -5.18
CA THR A 40 1.80 6.94 -5.87
C THR A 40 1.92 6.91 -7.39
N GLY A 41 3.10 7.13 -7.95
CA GLY A 41 3.26 7.10 -9.39
C GLY A 41 4.71 7.08 -9.89
N ILE A 42 5.56 7.98 -9.42
CA ILE A 42 6.94 8.15 -9.96
C ILE A 42 7.78 6.89 -9.74
N SER A 43 7.85 6.39 -8.50
CA SER A 43 8.60 5.16 -8.20
C SER A 43 8.02 3.94 -8.88
N VAL A 44 6.70 3.86 -9.03
CA VAL A 44 6.02 2.79 -9.76
C VAL A 44 6.38 2.83 -11.25
N ALA A 45 6.36 4.01 -11.87
CA ALA A 45 6.79 4.19 -13.26
C ALA A 45 8.26 3.81 -13.45
N TYR A 46 9.12 4.23 -12.53
CA TYR A 46 10.55 3.89 -12.55
C TYR A 46 10.79 2.38 -12.38
N HIS A 47 10.04 1.72 -11.49
CA HIS A 47 10.11 0.26 -11.33
C HIS A 47 9.72 -0.47 -12.62
N HIS A 48 8.63 -0.05 -13.28
CA HIS A 48 8.25 -0.60 -14.58
C HIS A 48 9.32 -0.37 -15.66
N TYR A 49 9.96 0.80 -15.67
CA TYR A 49 11.08 1.09 -16.57
C TYR A 49 12.25 0.12 -16.34
N LYS A 50 12.66 -0.08 -15.08
CA LYS A 50 13.73 -1.03 -14.70
C LYS A 50 13.42 -2.47 -15.10
N ASP A 51 12.16 -2.88 -14.98
CA ASP A 51 11.69 -4.23 -15.33
C ASP A 51 11.50 -4.42 -16.86
N ASN A 52 11.95 -3.46 -17.69
CA ASN A 52 11.74 -3.45 -19.14
C ASN A 52 10.25 -3.48 -19.55
N ARG A 53 9.34 -3.03 -18.68
CA ARG A 53 7.90 -2.93 -18.89
C ARG A 53 7.52 -1.52 -19.37
N MET A 54 8.08 -1.11 -20.49
CA MET A 54 7.96 0.27 -21.00
C MET A 54 6.52 0.71 -21.23
N GLU A 55 5.65 -0.19 -21.69
CA GLU A 55 4.24 0.15 -21.91
C GLU A 55 3.49 0.45 -20.61
N ASP A 56 3.78 -0.27 -19.52
CA ASP A 56 3.19 0.01 -18.22
C ASP A 56 3.76 1.32 -17.62
N CYS A 57 5.04 1.60 -17.83
CA CYS A 57 5.66 2.87 -17.47
C CYS A 57 4.97 4.05 -18.18
N LYS A 58 4.80 3.98 -19.50
CA LYS A 58 4.11 5.02 -20.29
C LYS A 58 2.65 5.19 -19.85
N LYS A 59 1.93 4.09 -19.60
CA LYS A 59 0.54 4.15 -19.09
C LYS A 59 0.45 4.87 -17.76
N MET A 60 1.37 4.57 -16.82
CA MET A 60 1.43 5.25 -15.53
C MET A 60 1.69 6.74 -15.67
N LEU A 61 2.75 7.12 -16.39
CA LEU A 61 3.10 8.53 -16.61
C LEU A 61 1.97 9.31 -17.32
N ARG A 62 1.33 8.71 -18.34
CA ARG A 62 0.18 9.32 -19.02
C ARG A 62 -0.99 9.51 -18.07
N GLY A 63 -1.29 8.50 -17.22
CA GLY A 63 -2.36 8.60 -16.21
C GLY A 63 -2.09 9.74 -15.23
N MET A 64 -0.87 9.86 -14.71
CA MET A 64 -0.46 10.96 -13.84
C MET A 64 -0.61 12.32 -14.53
N PHE A 65 -0.11 12.44 -15.76
CA PHE A 65 -0.20 13.69 -16.52
C PHE A 65 -1.65 14.14 -16.73
N ILE A 66 -2.53 13.22 -17.11
CA ILE A 66 -3.97 13.50 -17.29
C ILE A 66 -4.60 13.91 -15.96
N PHE A 67 -4.37 13.14 -14.90
CA PHE A 67 -4.99 13.37 -13.59
C PHE A 67 -4.59 14.73 -13.01
N TYR A 68 -3.29 15.00 -12.92
CA TYR A 68 -2.81 16.28 -12.40
C TYR A 68 -3.09 17.45 -13.34
N GLY A 69 -3.13 17.20 -14.66
CA GLY A 69 -3.55 18.17 -15.65
C GLY A 69 -5.00 18.62 -15.45
N ILE A 70 -5.91 17.68 -15.20
CA ILE A 70 -7.31 18.00 -14.87
C ILE A 70 -7.39 18.85 -13.61
N ILE A 71 -6.69 18.46 -12.53
CA ILE A 71 -6.65 19.24 -11.29
C ILE A 71 -6.14 20.66 -11.57
N ALA A 72 -5.05 20.81 -12.30
CA ALA A 72 -4.47 22.11 -12.63
C ALA A 72 -5.42 22.98 -13.45
N VAL A 73 -6.11 22.42 -14.44
CA VAL A 73 -7.11 23.14 -15.24
C VAL A 73 -8.29 23.61 -14.38
N VAL A 74 -8.82 22.74 -13.52
CA VAL A 74 -9.93 23.13 -12.62
C VAL A 74 -9.48 24.21 -11.65
N MET A 75 -8.27 24.10 -11.07
CA MET A 75 -7.72 25.13 -10.16
C MET A 75 -7.45 26.45 -10.89
N TYR A 76 -7.10 26.43 -12.16
CA TYR A 76 -6.94 27.65 -12.97
C TYR A 76 -8.27 28.41 -13.11
N PHE A 77 -9.37 27.72 -13.36
CA PHE A 77 -10.70 28.36 -13.47
C PHE A 77 -11.35 28.68 -12.11
N ASN A 78 -11.15 27.82 -11.12
CA ASN A 78 -11.63 28.03 -9.75
C ASN A 78 -10.69 27.35 -8.75
N PHE A 79 -9.73 28.13 -8.24
CA PHE A 79 -8.70 27.62 -7.34
C PHE A 79 -9.29 26.90 -6.11
N TRP A 80 -10.23 27.54 -5.43
CA TRP A 80 -10.80 26.99 -4.19
C TRP A 80 -11.61 25.71 -4.42
N PHE A 81 -12.33 25.64 -5.52
CA PHE A 81 -13.04 24.42 -5.90
C PHE A 81 -12.05 23.29 -6.19
N GLY A 82 -11.07 23.52 -7.07
CA GLY A 82 -10.07 22.51 -7.40
C GLY A 82 -9.25 22.05 -6.20
N PHE A 83 -8.87 23.00 -5.32
CA PHE A 83 -8.16 22.68 -4.10
C PHE A 83 -8.99 21.84 -3.13
N ALA A 84 -10.20 22.29 -2.79
CA ALA A 84 -11.03 21.66 -1.74
C ALA A 84 -11.65 20.33 -2.18
N TYR A 85 -12.02 20.19 -3.45
CA TYR A 85 -12.76 19.01 -3.92
C TYR A 85 -11.93 18.02 -4.74
N LEU A 86 -10.77 18.40 -5.23
CA LEU A 86 -9.91 17.50 -5.99
C LEU A 86 -8.55 17.27 -5.32
N LEU A 87 -7.80 18.32 -5.05
CA LEU A 87 -6.43 18.16 -4.55
C LEU A 87 -6.41 17.71 -3.08
N LEU A 88 -7.15 18.36 -2.20
CA LEU A 88 -7.16 18.04 -0.77
C LEU A 88 -7.66 16.62 -0.47
N PRO A 89 -8.80 16.15 -1.05
CA PRO A 89 -9.21 14.75 -0.87
C PRO A 89 -8.20 13.75 -1.41
N HIS A 90 -7.56 14.05 -2.55
CA HIS A 90 -6.52 13.20 -3.10
C HIS A 90 -5.32 13.07 -2.16
N LEU A 91 -4.77 14.20 -1.67
CA LEU A 91 -3.66 14.17 -0.71
C LEU A 91 -4.03 13.48 0.60
N SER A 92 -5.23 13.73 1.13
CA SER A 92 -5.72 13.06 2.34
C SER A 92 -5.82 11.55 2.15
N SER A 93 -6.31 11.09 1.01
CA SER A 93 -6.40 9.66 0.67
C SER A 93 -5.03 9.01 0.56
N ILE A 94 -4.04 9.70 -0.01
CA ILE A 94 -2.67 9.19 -0.10
C ILE A 94 -2.06 9.05 1.29
N ILE A 95 -2.17 10.07 2.14
CA ILE A 95 -1.64 10.05 3.51
C ILE A 95 -2.29 8.92 4.32
N PHE A 96 -3.60 8.77 4.21
CA PHE A 96 -4.34 7.71 4.88
C PHE A 96 -3.90 6.33 4.41
N LEU A 97 -3.76 6.12 3.09
CA LEU A 97 -3.27 4.86 2.52
C LEU A 97 -1.83 4.56 2.96
N ALA A 98 -0.96 5.56 3.00
CA ALA A 98 0.39 5.42 3.49
C ALA A 98 0.45 5.00 4.98
N ALA A 99 -0.37 5.65 5.82
CA ALA A 99 -0.44 5.33 7.24
C ALA A 99 -0.95 3.90 7.48
N ILE A 100 -1.99 3.50 6.77
CA ILE A 100 -2.53 2.13 6.84
C ILE A 100 -1.48 1.12 6.36
N ASN A 101 -0.85 1.35 5.21
CA ASN A 101 0.20 0.46 4.70
C ASN A 101 1.34 0.30 5.70
N TYR A 102 1.78 1.40 6.32
CA TYR A 102 2.82 1.34 7.35
C TYR A 102 2.39 0.51 8.55
N THR A 103 1.16 0.63 9.02
CA THR A 103 0.66 -0.08 10.21
C THR A 103 0.43 -1.56 9.94
N TRP A 104 -0.16 -1.92 8.82
CA TRP A 104 -0.39 -3.33 8.45
C TRP A 104 0.91 -4.10 8.19
N HIS A 105 1.99 -3.39 7.86
CA HIS A 105 3.32 -3.95 7.65
C HIS A 105 4.33 -3.55 8.75
N ALA A 106 3.84 -3.23 9.96
CA ALA A 106 4.67 -2.68 11.02
C ALA A 106 5.69 -3.67 11.59
N TRP A 107 5.38 -4.94 11.67
CA TRP A 107 6.18 -5.96 12.32
C TRP A 107 6.79 -6.96 11.34
N THR A 108 7.43 -6.46 10.30
CA THR A 108 8.16 -7.32 9.38
C THR A 108 9.38 -7.93 10.04
N ASP A 109 9.68 -9.18 9.71
CA ASP A 109 10.90 -9.85 10.14
C ASP A 109 12.02 -9.60 9.14
N PRO A 110 13.05 -8.79 9.48
CA PRO A 110 14.14 -8.50 8.55
C PRO A 110 15.01 -9.73 8.24
N THR A 111 14.91 -10.80 9.04
CA THR A 111 15.64 -12.05 8.79
C THR A 111 14.90 -12.99 7.83
N ASP A 112 13.61 -12.74 7.61
CA ASP A 112 12.76 -13.52 6.70
C ASP A 112 11.83 -12.61 5.87
N PRO A 113 12.43 -11.69 5.07
CA PRO A 113 11.69 -10.59 4.44
C PRO A 113 10.75 -11.02 3.32
N LYS A 114 10.76 -12.31 2.95
CA LYS A 114 9.85 -12.87 1.93
C LYS A 114 8.68 -13.64 2.52
N ASN A 115 8.63 -13.80 3.84
CA ASN A 115 7.56 -14.51 4.50
C ASN A 115 6.29 -13.66 4.57
N ILE A 116 5.31 -13.97 3.74
CA ILE A 116 4.05 -13.24 3.65
C ILE A 116 3.29 -13.19 4.98
N TYR A 117 3.41 -14.22 5.81
CA TYR A 117 2.73 -14.32 7.11
C TYR A 117 3.35 -13.42 8.18
N LYS A 118 4.62 -13.01 8.00
CA LYS A 118 5.34 -12.10 8.90
C LYS A 118 5.40 -10.66 8.38
N ASN A 119 5.18 -10.49 7.08
CA ASN A 119 5.25 -9.17 6.45
C ASN A 119 3.93 -8.40 6.53
N SER A 120 2.87 -9.05 6.96
CA SER A 120 1.54 -8.46 7.14
C SER A 120 0.95 -8.94 8.46
N ILE A 121 0.19 -8.08 9.13
CA ILE A 121 -0.54 -8.46 10.33
C ILE A 121 -1.93 -9.01 9.97
N THR A 122 -2.50 -9.83 10.85
CA THR A 122 -3.91 -10.20 10.78
C THR A 122 -4.58 -9.80 12.08
N ILE A 123 -5.60 -8.97 12.03
CA ILE A 123 -6.36 -8.53 13.20
C ILE A 123 -7.69 -9.28 13.20
N ILE A 124 -7.93 -10.06 14.24
CA ILE A 124 -9.18 -10.80 14.42
C ILE A 124 -10.13 -9.95 15.27
N ASN A 125 -11.36 -9.79 14.81
CA ASN A 125 -12.38 -8.98 15.49
C ASN A 125 -12.02 -7.51 15.68
N GLY A 126 -11.34 -6.91 14.71
CA GLY A 126 -11.06 -5.48 14.69
C GLY A 126 -12.33 -4.63 14.73
N GLN A 127 -12.36 -3.61 15.59
CA GLN A 127 -13.52 -2.74 15.79
C GLN A 127 -13.89 -1.94 14.54
N TYR A 128 -12.91 -1.59 13.71
CA TYR A 128 -13.06 -0.75 12.51
C TYR A 128 -12.67 -1.51 11.23
N ASN A 129 -12.93 -2.80 11.20
CA ASN A 129 -12.61 -3.64 10.04
C ASN A 129 -13.44 -3.22 8.82
N VAL A 130 -12.79 -2.56 7.87
CA VAL A 130 -13.41 -2.12 6.61
C VAL A 130 -13.09 -3.16 5.54
N TYR A 131 -14.12 -3.76 4.95
CA TYR A 131 -13.97 -4.80 3.91
C TYR A 131 -13.06 -5.98 4.31
N ASN A 132 -13.04 -6.35 5.58
CA ASN A 132 -12.18 -7.42 6.11
C ASN A 132 -10.68 -7.25 5.79
N GLU A 133 -10.22 -6.03 5.52
CA GLU A 133 -8.81 -5.73 5.25
C GLU A 133 -7.89 -5.99 6.46
N ASP A 134 -8.48 -6.14 7.65
CA ASP A 134 -7.79 -6.59 8.87
C ASP A 134 -7.20 -8.00 8.72
N TYR A 135 -7.75 -8.83 7.82
CA TYR A 135 -7.15 -10.10 7.40
C TYR A 135 -6.08 -9.88 6.33
N HIS A 136 -5.12 -9.01 6.62
CA HIS A 136 -4.21 -8.45 5.63
C HIS A 136 -3.28 -9.50 4.98
N VAL A 137 -2.94 -10.56 5.69
CA VAL A 137 -2.23 -11.71 5.11
C VAL A 137 -3.09 -12.38 4.01
N GLU A 138 -4.40 -12.56 4.23
CA GLU A 138 -5.30 -13.11 3.19
C GLU A 138 -5.43 -12.18 1.99
N HIS A 139 -5.55 -10.89 2.24
CA HIS A 139 -5.57 -9.86 1.20
C HIS A 139 -4.33 -9.95 0.30
N HIS A 140 -3.14 -10.13 0.86
CA HIS A 140 -1.90 -10.28 0.10
C HIS A 140 -1.76 -11.65 -0.56
N LYS A 141 -2.10 -12.72 0.16
CA LYS A 141 -1.91 -14.09 -0.31
C LYS A 141 -2.89 -14.46 -1.43
N ARG A 142 -4.11 -13.93 -1.35
CA ARG A 142 -5.21 -14.22 -2.30
C ARG A 142 -5.90 -12.94 -2.77
N PRO A 143 -5.19 -12.03 -3.46
CA PRO A 143 -5.70 -10.70 -3.78
C PRO A 143 -6.87 -10.67 -4.77
N GLN A 144 -7.23 -11.82 -5.36
CA GLN A 144 -8.39 -11.97 -6.24
C GLN A 144 -9.63 -12.52 -5.53
N THR A 145 -9.48 -12.94 -4.28
CA THR A 145 -10.60 -13.42 -3.45
C THR A 145 -11.46 -12.23 -3.01
N HIS A 146 -12.77 -12.42 -3.02
CA HIS A 146 -13.69 -11.40 -2.53
C HIS A 146 -13.47 -11.19 -1.02
N TRP A 147 -13.46 -9.93 -0.59
CA TRP A 147 -13.14 -9.56 0.79
C TRP A 147 -14.03 -10.26 1.86
N GLN A 148 -15.27 -10.62 1.53
CA GLN A 148 -16.16 -11.36 2.42
C GLN A 148 -15.66 -12.78 2.74
N GLU A 149 -14.80 -13.34 1.92
CA GLU A 149 -14.23 -14.68 2.09
C GLU A 149 -12.97 -14.70 2.95
N TYR A 150 -12.36 -13.56 3.25
CA TYR A 150 -11.12 -13.49 4.03
C TYR A 150 -11.24 -14.16 5.42
N PRO A 151 -12.31 -13.92 6.24
CA PRO A 151 -12.46 -14.61 7.50
C PRO A 151 -12.60 -16.14 7.36
N VAL A 152 -13.33 -16.59 6.34
CA VAL A 152 -13.53 -18.02 6.06
C VAL A 152 -12.21 -18.66 5.63
N ASN A 153 -11.45 -18.00 4.78
CA ASN A 153 -10.12 -18.46 4.36
C ASN A 153 -9.15 -18.52 5.52
N TYR A 154 -9.13 -17.50 6.39
CA TYR A 154 -8.32 -17.51 7.59
C TYR A 154 -8.58 -18.75 8.45
N GLU A 155 -9.84 -19.03 8.78
CA GLU A 155 -10.19 -20.22 9.57
C GLU A 155 -9.81 -21.53 8.86
N LYS A 156 -9.99 -21.61 7.56
CA LYS A 156 -9.62 -22.78 6.75
C LYS A 156 -8.10 -23.04 6.74
N TYR A 157 -7.29 -22.01 6.78
CA TYR A 157 -5.82 -22.09 6.66
C TYR A 157 -5.09 -21.76 7.98
N LYS A 158 -5.79 -21.81 9.09
CA LYS A 158 -5.28 -21.43 10.42
C LYS A 158 -3.98 -22.15 10.81
N ASP A 159 -3.85 -23.41 10.44
CA ASP A 159 -2.63 -24.20 10.70
C ASP A 159 -1.41 -23.66 9.90
N GLU A 160 -1.63 -23.12 8.70
CA GLU A 160 -0.56 -22.47 7.93
C GLU A 160 -0.10 -21.19 8.61
N TYR A 161 -1.02 -20.42 9.21
CA TYR A 161 -0.68 -19.21 9.98
C TYR A 161 0.17 -19.58 11.19
N ALA A 162 -0.21 -20.59 11.94
CA ALA A 162 0.54 -21.07 13.10
C ALA A 162 1.92 -21.61 12.72
N ALA A 163 2.02 -22.42 11.66
CA ALA A 163 3.27 -22.98 11.17
C ALA A 163 4.26 -21.90 10.70
N ASN A 164 3.76 -20.80 10.14
CA ASN A 164 4.57 -19.67 9.65
C ASN A 164 4.77 -18.57 10.71
N ARG A 165 4.31 -18.76 11.95
CA ARG A 165 4.39 -17.78 13.03
C ARG A 165 3.83 -16.42 12.61
N ALA A 166 2.65 -16.43 11.97
CA ALA A 166 1.96 -15.21 11.58
C ALA A 166 1.72 -14.29 12.78
N ILE A 167 1.72 -13.00 12.54
CA ILE A 167 1.39 -11.99 13.55
C ILE A 167 -0.13 -11.79 13.53
N ILE A 168 -0.78 -12.13 14.66
CA ILE A 168 -2.22 -12.09 14.84
C ILE A 168 -2.55 -11.21 16.05
#